data_6be7d532b60a74b6f50a4e9c99c11a7a
#
_entry.id   6be7d532b60a74b6f50a4e9c99c11a7a
#
_cell.length_a   1.000
_cell.length_b   1.000
_cell.length_c   1.000
_cell.angle_alpha   90.00
_cell.angle_beta   90.00
_cell.angle_gamma   90.00
#
_symmetry.space_group_name_H-M   'P 1'
#
loop_
_entity.id
_entity.type
_entity.pdbx_description
1 polymer ?
#
loop_
_entity_poly.entity_id
_entity_poly.type
_entity_poly.pdbx_seq_one_letter_code
_entity_poly.pdbx_strand_id
1 'polypeptide(L)'
;MLLTMMKAKIHRVPVTECDLNYNGSISIDADWLEQSDILPNEQVDVLNINTGSRFTTYVIESAAGSKTIGINGAAARLAQPGDLVIIVAYAQMSDCLLYTSDAADD
;
A
#
# COMPACT_ATOMS: atom_id res chain seq x y z
N MET A 1 9.38 13.22 -20.49
CA MET A 1 8.01 13.05 -20.01
C MET A 1 8.01 12.17 -18.78
N LEU A 2 7.24 12.53 -17.75
CA LEU A 2 7.11 11.71 -16.55
C LEU A 2 5.88 10.84 -16.67
N LEU A 3 6.04 9.56 -16.37
CA LEU A 3 4.96 8.59 -16.34
C LEU A 3 4.74 8.12 -14.91
N THR A 4 3.47 7.93 -14.53
CA THR A 4 3.13 7.34 -13.26
C THR A 4 3.09 5.83 -13.43
N MET A 5 4.01 5.14 -12.79
CA MET A 5 4.21 3.70 -12.94
C MET A 5 4.04 3.00 -11.60
N MET A 6 3.56 1.77 -11.62
CA MET A 6 3.51 0.97 -10.40
C MET A 6 4.93 0.70 -9.92
N LYS A 7 5.18 1.06 -8.67
CA LYS A 7 6.50 0.88 -8.05
C LYS A 7 6.54 -0.43 -7.26
N ALA A 8 5.49 -0.70 -6.49
CA ALA A 8 5.46 -1.83 -5.56
C ALA A 8 4.02 -2.22 -5.25
N LYS A 9 3.84 -3.47 -4.85
CA LYS A 9 2.52 -4.01 -4.54
C LYS A 9 2.62 -5.03 -3.41
N ILE A 10 1.71 -4.93 -2.46
CA ILE A 10 1.48 -5.99 -1.47
C ILE A 10 0.15 -6.62 -1.84
N HIS A 11 0.18 -7.89 -2.26
CA HIS A 11 -0.96 -8.54 -2.90
C HIS A 11 -1.70 -9.47 -1.95
N ARG A 12 -3.00 -9.20 -1.72
CA ARG A 12 -3.93 -10.09 -1.02
C ARG A 12 -3.54 -10.36 0.43
N VAL A 13 -3.45 -9.28 1.21
CA VAL A 13 -3.21 -9.40 2.65
C VAL A 13 -4.51 -9.11 3.40
N PRO A 14 -4.75 -9.81 4.52
CA PRO A 14 -5.97 -9.57 5.31
C PRO A 14 -5.85 -8.33 6.16
N VAL A 15 -6.93 -7.56 6.21
CA VAL A 15 -7.07 -6.46 7.16
C VAL A 15 -7.17 -7.03 8.56
N THR A 16 -6.37 -6.54 9.49
CA THR A 16 -6.36 -7.02 10.87
C THR A 16 -7.16 -6.15 11.82
N GLU A 17 -7.28 -4.86 11.52
CA GLU A 17 -8.01 -3.93 12.40
C GLU A 17 -8.48 -2.71 11.62
N CYS A 18 -9.54 -2.07 12.12
CA CYS A 18 -10.09 -0.84 11.58
C CYS A 18 -10.38 0.11 12.73
N ASP A 19 -9.87 1.34 12.67
CA ASP A 19 -10.02 2.32 13.73
C ASP A 19 -10.49 3.66 13.16
N LEU A 20 -11.79 3.93 13.31
CA LEU A 20 -12.41 5.16 12.82
C LEU A 20 -11.89 6.41 13.52
N ASN A 21 -11.41 6.27 14.73
CA ASN A 21 -11.04 7.40 15.58
C ASN A 21 -9.56 7.77 15.50
N TYR A 22 -8.79 7.05 14.71
CA TYR A 22 -7.38 7.34 14.52
C TYR A 22 -7.19 8.20 13.26
N ASN A 23 -6.03 8.85 13.14
CA ASN A 23 -5.72 9.65 11.95
C ASN A 23 -5.71 8.76 10.71
N GLY A 24 -6.30 9.27 9.62
CA GLY A 24 -6.39 8.53 8.37
C GLY A 24 -5.03 8.04 7.91
N SER A 25 -4.89 6.73 7.71
CA SER A 25 -3.64 6.09 7.31
C SER A 25 -3.87 4.58 7.19
N ILE A 26 -2.85 3.88 6.69
CA ILE A 26 -2.83 2.43 6.75
C ILE A 26 -1.59 1.98 7.52
N SER A 27 -1.80 1.21 8.58
CA SER A 27 -0.71 0.64 9.39
C SER A 27 -0.27 -0.67 8.76
N ILE A 28 1.01 -0.79 8.42
CA ILE A 28 1.55 -1.98 7.75
C ILE A 28 2.76 -2.50 8.51
N ASP A 29 2.83 -3.82 8.66
CA ASP A 29 3.97 -4.52 9.24
C ASP A 29 5.29 -4.02 8.61
N ALA A 30 6.23 -3.62 9.45
CA ALA A 30 7.51 -3.07 9.01
C ALA A 30 8.29 -4.02 8.11
N ASP A 31 8.22 -5.33 8.34
CA ASP A 31 8.89 -6.31 7.49
C ASP A 31 8.33 -6.30 6.07
N TRP A 32 7.00 -6.16 5.95
CA TRP A 32 6.37 -6.10 4.64
C TRP A 32 6.70 -4.82 3.89
N LEU A 33 6.86 -3.71 4.62
CA LEU A 33 7.29 -2.46 4.02
C LEU A 33 8.72 -2.59 3.48
N GLU A 34 9.61 -3.21 4.25
CA GLU A 34 10.98 -3.41 3.82
C GLU A 34 11.04 -4.31 2.58
N GLN A 35 10.30 -5.41 2.59
CA GLN A 35 10.29 -6.36 1.47
C GLN A 35 9.71 -5.76 0.19
N SER A 36 8.72 -4.89 0.31
CA SER A 36 8.06 -4.28 -0.84
C SER A 36 8.71 -2.97 -1.28
N ASP A 37 9.61 -2.43 -0.50
CA ASP A 37 10.24 -1.13 -0.72
C ASP A 37 9.23 0.02 -0.72
N ILE A 38 8.17 -0.12 0.08
CA ILE A 38 7.22 0.95 0.36
C ILE A 38 7.66 1.64 1.65
N LEU A 39 7.74 2.96 1.62
CA LEU A 39 8.27 3.74 2.73
C LEU A 39 7.15 4.24 3.64
N PRO A 40 7.44 4.43 4.95
CA PRO A 40 6.51 5.17 5.81
C PRO A 40 6.21 6.54 5.22
N ASN A 41 4.96 6.97 5.32
CA ASN A 41 4.42 8.21 4.77
C ASN A 41 4.24 8.22 3.26
N GLU A 42 4.54 7.13 2.60
CA GLU A 42 4.31 7.03 1.16
C GLU A 42 2.82 6.89 0.85
N GLN A 43 2.36 7.56 -0.20
CA GLN A 43 0.99 7.45 -0.67
C GLN A 43 0.77 6.10 -1.34
N VAL A 44 -0.33 5.45 -1.00
CA VAL A 44 -0.71 4.17 -1.59
C VAL A 44 -2.19 4.14 -1.91
N ASP A 45 -2.56 3.31 -2.88
CA ASP A 45 -3.94 2.94 -3.14
C ASP A 45 -4.22 1.60 -2.49
N VAL A 46 -5.36 1.49 -1.85
CA VAL A 46 -5.81 0.24 -1.22
C VAL A 46 -7.04 -0.25 -1.96
N LEU A 47 -6.97 -1.48 -2.45
CA LEU A 47 -8.04 -2.10 -3.23
C LEU A 47 -8.64 -3.22 -2.39
N ASN A 48 -9.90 -3.10 -2.00
CA ASN A 48 -10.57 -4.12 -1.20
C ASN A 48 -11.20 -5.16 -2.14
N ILE A 49 -10.67 -6.38 -2.12
CA ILE A 49 -11.12 -7.46 -3.00
C ILE A 49 -12.55 -7.87 -2.68
N ASN A 50 -12.93 -7.84 -1.41
CA ASN A 50 -14.23 -8.31 -0.96
C ASN A 50 -15.36 -7.36 -1.32
N THR A 51 -15.10 -6.04 -1.31
CA THR A 51 -16.14 -5.03 -1.53
C THR A 51 -16.00 -4.30 -2.85
N GLY A 52 -14.81 -4.34 -3.46
CA GLY A 52 -14.51 -3.54 -4.64
C GLY A 52 -14.17 -2.09 -4.34
N SER A 53 -14.16 -1.70 -3.08
CA SER A 53 -13.81 -0.33 -2.68
C SER A 53 -12.34 -0.03 -2.97
N ARG A 54 -12.08 1.20 -3.40
CA ARG A 54 -10.73 1.69 -3.66
C ARG A 54 -10.57 3.01 -2.94
N PHE A 55 -9.47 3.18 -2.24
CA PHE A 55 -9.20 4.45 -1.57
C PHE A 55 -7.69 4.71 -1.51
N THR A 56 -7.37 5.98 -1.42
CA THR A 56 -5.99 6.46 -1.35
C THR A 56 -5.70 6.91 0.07
N THR A 57 -4.55 6.49 0.59
CA THR A 57 -4.12 6.88 1.93
C THR A 57 -2.59 6.92 1.97
N TYR A 58 -2.01 7.03 3.14
CA TYR A 58 -0.57 6.97 3.31
C TYR A 58 -0.21 5.94 4.38
N VAL A 59 1.03 5.47 4.32
CA VAL A 59 1.51 4.35 5.14
C VAL A 59 2.08 4.84 6.46
N ILE A 60 1.74 4.15 7.55
CA ILE A 60 2.47 4.25 8.80
C ILE A 60 2.99 2.87 9.17
N GLU A 61 4.11 2.85 9.87
CA GLU A 61 4.81 1.62 10.20
C GLU A 61 4.21 0.97 11.44
N SER A 62 4.01 -0.34 11.39
CA SER A 62 3.60 -1.14 12.52
C SER A 62 4.73 -2.11 12.89
N ALA A 63 4.65 -2.74 14.06
CA ALA A 63 5.71 -3.58 14.57
C ALA A 63 6.10 -4.69 13.59
N ALA A 64 7.40 -4.90 13.41
CA ALA A 64 7.93 -5.94 12.55
C ALA A 64 7.45 -7.31 13.02
N GLY A 65 6.99 -8.13 12.07
CA GLY A 65 6.47 -9.47 12.35
C GLY A 65 5.06 -9.51 12.90
N SER A 66 4.42 -8.36 13.08
CA SER A 66 3.05 -8.30 13.62
C SER A 66 1.99 -8.74 12.62
N LYS A 67 2.32 -8.71 11.33
CA LYS A 67 1.38 -8.96 10.22
C LYS A 67 0.20 -7.99 10.23
N THR A 68 0.39 -6.81 10.80
CA THR A 68 -0.66 -5.81 10.93
C THR A 68 -0.98 -5.18 9.57
N ILE A 69 -2.27 -5.11 9.27
CA ILE A 69 -2.83 -4.27 8.23
C ILE A 69 -4.00 -3.55 8.87
N GLY A 70 -3.76 -2.32 9.33
CA GLY A 70 -4.75 -1.54 10.06
C GLY A 70 -5.27 -0.38 9.20
N ILE A 71 -6.57 -0.32 9.00
CA ILE A 71 -7.20 0.77 8.25
C ILE A 71 -7.70 1.80 9.24
N ASN A 72 -7.17 3.01 9.16
CA ASN A 72 -7.41 4.07 10.12
C ASN A 72 -8.20 5.23 9.52
N GLY A 73 -9.02 5.87 10.35
CA GLY A 73 -9.77 7.06 9.95
C GLY A 73 -10.96 6.73 9.09
N ALA A 74 -11.34 7.66 8.22
CA ALA A 74 -12.54 7.54 7.39
C ALA A 74 -12.54 6.27 6.52
N ALA A 75 -11.38 5.85 6.07
CA ALA A 75 -11.26 4.64 5.24
C ALA A 75 -11.67 3.37 5.99
N ALA A 76 -11.69 3.40 7.33
CA ALA A 76 -12.16 2.28 8.12
C ALA A 76 -13.63 1.91 7.85
N ARG A 77 -14.38 2.82 7.22
CA ARG A 77 -15.76 2.51 6.79
C ARG A 77 -15.81 1.69 5.50
N LEU A 78 -14.70 1.59 4.78
CA LEU A 78 -14.62 0.91 3.48
C LEU A 78 -14.02 -0.50 3.60
N ALA A 79 -13.71 -0.94 4.80
CA ALA A 79 -13.10 -2.24 5.03
C ALA A 79 -13.49 -2.75 6.41
N GLN A 80 -13.36 -4.04 6.61
CA GLN A 80 -13.52 -4.65 7.92
C GLN A 80 -12.45 -5.71 8.12
N PRO A 81 -12.14 -6.08 9.38
CA PRO A 81 -11.16 -7.13 9.64
C PRO A 81 -11.52 -8.40 8.89
N GLY A 82 -10.51 -9.02 8.28
CA GLY A 82 -10.67 -10.21 7.46
C GLY A 82 -10.81 -9.93 5.97
N ASP A 83 -11.14 -8.71 5.56
CA ASP A 83 -11.17 -8.37 4.14
C ASP A 83 -9.77 -8.50 3.55
N LEU A 84 -9.70 -9.01 2.33
CA LEU A 84 -8.44 -9.10 1.58
C LEU A 84 -8.24 -7.81 0.79
N VAL A 85 -7.06 -7.23 0.92
CA VAL A 85 -6.72 -6.00 0.20
C VAL A 85 -5.44 -6.15 -0.59
N ILE A 86 -5.33 -5.31 -1.61
CA ILE A 86 -4.12 -5.13 -2.41
C ILE A 86 -3.65 -3.70 -2.15
N ILE A 87 -2.38 -3.53 -1.83
CA ILE A 87 -1.81 -2.22 -1.56
C ILE A 87 -0.82 -1.91 -2.66
N VAL A 88 -1.00 -0.78 -3.34
CA VAL A 88 -0.20 -0.42 -4.51
C VAL A 88 0.45 0.93 -4.31
N ALA A 89 1.75 1.01 -4.53
CA ALA A 89 2.50 2.26 -4.53
C ALA A 89 2.93 2.58 -5.96
N TYR A 90 2.93 3.88 -6.28
CA TYR A 90 3.29 4.38 -7.60
C TYR A 90 4.45 5.35 -7.48
N ALA A 91 5.19 5.50 -8.56
CA ALA A 91 6.26 6.49 -8.65
C ALA A 91 6.24 7.12 -10.03
N GLN A 92 6.73 8.35 -10.12
CA GLN A 92 6.88 9.02 -11.40
C GLN A 92 8.26 8.72 -11.95
N MET A 93 8.30 8.24 -13.18
CA MET A 93 9.53 7.83 -13.85
C MET A 93 9.60 8.48 -15.23
N SER A 94 10.80 8.83 -15.65
CA SER A 94 11.01 9.31 -17.01
C SER A 94 11.06 8.16 -17.99
N ASP A 95 10.76 8.43 -19.25
CA ASP A 95 10.88 7.45 -20.33
C ASP A 95 12.27 6.84 -20.37
N CYS A 96 13.31 7.68 -20.16
CA CYS A 96 14.69 7.20 -20.17
C CYS A 96 14.97 6.19 -19.07
N LEU A 97 14.39 6.40 -17.90
CA LEU A 97 14.57 5.46 -16.77
C LEU A 97 13.91 4.13 -17.05
N LEU A 98 12.75 4.12 -17.70
CA LEU A 98 12.08 2.90 -18.10
C LEU A 98 12.92 2.08 -19.07
N TYR A 99 13.49 2.73 -20.07
CA TYR A 99 14.35 2.03 -21.02
C TYR A 99 15.58 1.47 -20.34
N THR A 100 16.15 2.21 -19.42
CA THR A 100 17.33 1.76 -18.67
C THR A 100 17.00 0.52 -17.84
N SER A 101 15.81 0.52 -17.17
CA SER A 101 15.36 -0.64 -16.41
C SER A 101 15.17 -1.87 -17.30
N ASP A 102 14.51 -1.69 -18.44
CA ASP A 102 14.28 -2.79 -19.38
C ASP A 102 15.59 -3.37 -19.87
N ALA A 103 16.55 -2.52 -20.19
CA ALA A 103 17.87 -2.96 -20.64
C ALA A 103 18.61 -3.71 -19.53
N ALA A 104 18.43 -3.32 -18.28
CA ALA A 104 19.09 -3.99 -17.16
C ALA A 104 18.51 -5.38 -16.89
N ASP A 105 17.23 -5.58 -17.20
CA ASP A 105 16.57 -6.87 -16.99
C ASP A 105 16.93 -7.91 -18.05
N ASP A 106 17.43 -7.45 -19.17
CA ASP A 106 17.89 -8.32 -20.23
C ASP A 106 19.26 -8.90 -19.88
#